data_cad68170661e05a3820f0f18de723b4a
#
_entry.id   cad68170661e05a3820f0f18de723b4a
#
_cell.length_a   1.000
_cell.length_b   1.000
_cell.length_c   1.000
_cell.angle_alpha   90.00
_cell.angle_beta   90.00
_cell.angle_gamma   90.00
#
_symmetry.space_group_name_H-M   'P 1'
#
loop_
_entity.id
_entity.type
_entity.pdbx_description
1 polymer ?
#
loop_
_entity_poly.entity_id
_entity_poly.type
_entity_poly.pdbx_seq_one_letter_code
_entity_poly.pdbx_strand_id
1 'polypeptide(L)'
;MKLTFVNVGYGEAMLLECPDASRPGGVFTALIDGGGAEASEFEDRSSGRIPIQEYLSAHRPERIDLMVSTHTHEDHICGLLEAARLLPPAELWQTLPPDYYRGLRPLDVSAAQNPSQSKFLRALNDYITLCSLTEAHGGTVRALHAGDSIPLCPGLCAEVLAPSAADCAALEQQTSELYAETDPAAFLQKLSALDARMNNYSLILRLDYQGTRILLPGDTNRAGYGGIADAELRADLFKVGHHGQIDGADRALADKIHPSAVVCCASSDRRYNSAHPDTLHLLEACGARLYFSDCPCLPELHTPPHEALVFTVGRGGVLDGRYLPEA
;
A
#
# COMPACT_ATOMS: atom_id res chain seq x y z
N MET A 1 2.20 -15.33 12.43
CA MET A 1 1.66 -14.25 11.58
C MET A 1 1.83 -14.64 10.13
N LYS A 2 0.88 -14.30 9.30
CA LYS A 2 0.94 -14.50 7.84
C LYS A 2 0.78 -13.14 7.18
N LEU A 3 1.64 -12.80 6.23
CA LEU A 3 1.55 -11.60 5.38
C LEU A 3 1.48 -12.06 3.92
N THR A 4 0.38 -11.74 3.26
CA THR A 4 0.08 -12.14 1.90
C THR A 4 0.11 -10.92 0.99
N PHE A 5 0.97 -10.93 -0.02
CA PHE A 5 0.95 -9.98 -1.12
C PHE A 5 0.09 -10.58 -2.22
N VAL A 6 -1.09 -10.02 -2.44
CA VAL A 6 -2.02 -10.50 -3.47
C VAL A 6 -1.56 -10.02 -4.83
N ASN A 7 -1.63 -10.88 -5.84
CA ASN A 7 -1.30 -10.51 -7.22
C ASN A 7 -2.44 -9.68 -7.83
N VAL A 8 -2.45 -8.40 -7.52
CA VAL A 8 -3.39 -7.43 -8.11
C VAL A 8 -2.86 -6.81 -9.41
N GLY A 9 -1.77 -7.36 -9.97
CA GLY A 9 -1.09 -6.78 -11.12
C GLY A 9 -0.32 -5.52 -10.74
N TYR A 10 -0.63 -4.38 -11.36
CA TYR A 10 -0.05 -3.10 -10.95
C TYR A 10 -0.76 -2.56 -9.73
N GLY A 11 0.00 -2.21 -8.69
CA GLY A 11 -0.52 -1.74 -7.41
C GLY A 11 -0.16 -2.66 -6.24
N GLU A 12 -0.77 -2.41 -5.11
CA GLU A 12 -0.48 -3.12 -3.86
C GLU A 12 -1.75 -3.59 -3.16
N ALA A 13 -1.72 -4.84 -2.70
CA ALA A 13 -2.72 -5.36 -1.77
C ALA A 13 -2.07 -6.36 -0.84
N MET A 14 -2.06 -6.07 0.46
CA MET A 14 -1.39 -6.90 1.46
C MET A 14 -2.37 -7.30 2.55
N LEU A 15 -2.65 -8.60 2.66
CA LEU A 15 -3.48 -9.16 3.72
C LEU A 15 -2.59 -9.70 4.85
N LEU A 16 -2.75 -9.13 6.04
CA LEU A 16 -2.06 -9.55 7.25
C LEU A 16 -3.04 -10.33 8.13
N GLU A 17 -2.63 -11.52 8.56
CA GLU A 17 -3.38 -12.38 9.48
C GLU A 17 -2.47 -12.75 10.66
N CYS A 18 -2.88 -12.40 11.88
CA CYS A 18 -2.13 -12.66 13.09
C CYS A 18 -3.00 -13.36 14.14
N PRO A 19 -2.54 -14.47 14.76
CA PRO A 19 -3.31 -15.12 15.81
C PRO A 19 -3.63 -14.16 16.97
N ASP A 20 -4.91 -14.05 17.31
CA ASP A 20 -5.42 -13.24 18.42
C ASP A 20 -6.67 -13.88 19.01
N ALA A 21 -6.51 -14.62 20.10
CA ALA A 21 -7.61 -15.32 20.76
C ALA A 21 -8.68 -14.39 21.36
N SER A 22 -8.43 -13.08 21.44
CA SER A 22 -9.42 -12.09 21.90
C SER A 22 -10.40 -11.66 20.81
N ARG A 23 -10.11 -12.02 19.54
CA ARG A 23 -10.93 -11.66 18.37
C ARG A 23 -11.90 -12.79 18.00
N PRO A 24 -13.04 -12.47 17.39
CA PRO A 24 -13.84 -13.46 16.69
C PRO A 24 -12.98 -14.25 15.69
N GLY A 25 -13.17 -15.55 15.58
CA GLY A 25 -12.35 -16.43 14.74
C GLY A 25 -10.90 -16.64 15.23
N GLY A 26 -10.47 -15.98 16.31
CA GLY A 26 -9.11 -16.15 16.87
C GLY A 26 -8.00 -15.51 16.05
N VAL A 27 -8.32 -14.59 15.13
CA VAL A 27 -7.38 -13.94 14.20
C VAL A 27 -7.66 -12.46 14.12
N PHE A 28 -6.61 -11.65 14.23
CA PHE A 28 -6.60 -10.25 13.80
C PHE A 28 -6.30 -10.20 12.29
N THR A 29 -7.13 -9.49 11.53
CA THR A 29 -6.99 -9.38 10.08
C THR A 29 -6.88 -7.92 9.66
N ALA A 30 -5.82 -7.57 8.93
CA ALA A 30 -5.67 -6.24 8.33
C ALA A 30 -5.45 -6.34 6.83
N LEU A 31 -6.01 -5.39 6.07
CA LEU A 31 -5.76 -5.19 4.65
C LEU A 31 -5.05 -3.84 4.47
N ILE A 32 -3.86 -3.86 3.89
CA ILE A 32 -3.04 -2.69 3.59
C ILE A 32 -3.05 -2.50 2.09
N ASP A 33 -3.66 -1.42 1.63
CA ASP A 33 -3.99 -1.12 0.24
C ASP A 33 -4.81 -2.22 -0.46
N GLY A 34 -5.26 -1.99 -1.68
CA GLY A 34 -6.18 -2.90 -2.35
C GLY A 34 -5.93 -3.10 -3.85
N GLY A 35 -4.91 -2.45 -4.42
CA GLY A 35 -4.70 -2.46 -5.85
C GLY A 35 -5.66 -1.55 -6.62
N GLY A 36 -5.61 -1.65 -7.94
CA GLY A 36 -6.57 -1.02 -8.84
C GLY A 36 -7.93 -1.73 -8.85
N ALA A 37 -8.91 -1.10 -9.49
CA ALA A 37 -10.26 -1.65 -9.64
C ALA A 37 -10.77 -1.63 -11.09
N GLU A 38 -9.94 -1.22 -12.06
CA GLU A 38 -10.37 -1.20 -13.47
C GLU A 38 -10.40 -2.62 -14.04
N ALA A 39 -11.54 -3.03 -14.61
CA ALA A 39 -11.73 -4.39 -15.14
C ALA A 39 -10.67 -4.77 -16.19
N SER A 40 -10.21 -3.81 -16.99
CA SER A 40 -9.16 -4.01 -18.00
C SER A 40 -7.82 -4.47 -17.43
N GLU A 41 -7.55 -4.21 -16.16
CA GLU A 41 -6.33 -4.66 -15.48
C GLU A 41 -6.32 -6.16 -15.21
N PHE A 42 -7.50 -6.78 -15.20
CA PHE A 42 -7.72 -8.20 -14.89
C PHE A 42 -8.24 -9.01 -16.11
N GLU A 43 -8.19 -8.46 -17.32
CA GLU A 43 -8.54 -9.19 -18.55
C GLU A 43 -7.53 -10.31 -18.84
N ASP A 44 -6.23 -10.04 -18.68
CA ASP A 44 -5.19 -11.06 -18.75
C ASP A 44 -4.84 -11.57 -17.34
N ARG A 45 -5.25 -12.81 -17.06
CA ARG A 45 -5.00 -13.51 -15.80
C ARG A 45 -3.91 -14.58 -15.94
N SER A 46 -3.16 -14.59 -17.01
CA SER A 46 -2.14 -15.63 -17.27
C SER A 46 -1.02 -15.67 -16.24
N SER A 47 -0.79 -14.56 -15.51
CA SER A 47 0.15 -14.47 -14.38
C SER A 47 -0.47 -14.85 -13.03
N GLY A 48 -1.79 -15.08 -12.96
CA GLY A 48 -2.54 -15.32 -11.73
C GLY A 48 -3.15 -14.05 -11.11
N ARG A 49 -3.22 -12.94 -11.86
CA ARG A 49 -3.83 -11.69 -11.38
C ARG A 49 -5.28 -11.88 -10.95
N ILE A 50 -5.61 -11.33 -9.78
CA ILE A 50 -6.94 -11.39 -9.21
C ILE A 50 -7.30 -10.06 -8.51
N PRO A 51 -8.49 -9.49 -8.73
CA PRO A 51 -8.94 -8.33 -7.94
C PRO A 51 -9.03 -8.69 -6.47
N ILE A 52 -8.68 -7.76 -5.58
CA ILE A 52 -8.67 -8.03 -4.13
C ILE A 52 -10.01 -8.52 -3.59
N GLN A 53 -11.15 -8.01 -4.07
CA GLN A 53 -12.46 -8.46 -3.63
C GLN A 53 -12.78 -9.90 -4.06
N GLU A 54 -12.27 -10.36 -5.20
CA GLU A 54 -12.37 -11.77 -5.61
C GLU A 54 -11.50 -12.65 -4.71
N TYR A 55 -10.26 -12.22 -4.45
CA TYR A 55 -9.36 -12.92 -3.52
C TYR A 55 -9.98 -13.06 -2.12
N LEU A 56 -10.54 -11.99 -1.57
CA LEU A 56 -11.22 -12.02 -0.27
C LEU A 56 -12.46 -12.92 -0.31
N SER A 57 -13.23 -12.92 -1.40
CA SER A 57 -14.39 -13.79 -1.57
C SER A 57 -14.02 -15.28 -1.61
N ALA A 58 -12.86 -15.62 -2.20
CA ALA A 58 -12.36 -16.98 -2.26
C ALA A 58 -11.81 -17.46 -0.90
N HIS A 59 -11.03 -16.59 -0.22
CA HIS A 59 -10.34 -16.93 1.03
C HIS A 59 -11.18 -16.69 2.30
N ARG A 60 -12.26 -15.90 2.18
CA ARG A 60 -13.31 -15.69 3.20
C ARG A 60 -12.78 -15.37 4.60
N PRO A 61 -11.98 -14.31 4.79
CA PRO A 61 -11.71 -13.87 6.15
C PRO A 61 -13.03 -13.53 6.85
N GLU A 62 -13.12 -13.84 8.13
CA GLU A 62 -14.37 -13.65 8.89
C GLU A 62 -14.74 -12.16 8.99
N ARG A 63 -13.71 -11.29 9.07
CA ARG A 63 -13.84 -9.83 9.15
C ARG A 63 -12.54 -9.16 8.76
N ILE A 64 -12.59 -7.87 8.51
CA ILE A 64 -11.42 -7.00 8.45
C ILE A 64 -11.43 -6.10 9.71
N ASP A 65 -10.44 -6.27 10.57
CA ASP A 65 -10.30 -5.45 11.78
C ASP A 65 -9.72 -4.07 11.44
N LEU A 66 -8.80 -4.02 10.47
CA LEU A 66 -8.10 -2.83 10.06
C LEU A 66 -7.96 -2.78 8.54
N MET A 67 -8.28 -1.65 7.94
CA MET A 67 -7.77 -1.28 6.62
C MET A 67 -6.78 -0.13 6.73
N VAL A 68 -5.78 -0.13 5.87
CA VAL A 68 -4.80 0.95 5.75
C VAL A 68 -4.79 1.44 4.31
N SER A 69 -5.07 2.72 4.11
CA SER A 69 -4.77 3.42 2.86
C SER A 69 -3.43 4.13 3.04
N THR A 70 -2.38 3.63 2.40
CA THR A 70 -1.06 4.25 2.51
C THR A 70 -1.06 5.64 1.93
N HIS A 71 -1.65 5.82 0.76
CA HIS A 71 -1.84 7.10 0.09
C HIS A 71 -2.97 7.04 -0.95
N THR A 72 -3.28 8.16 -1.58
CA THR A 72 -4.46 8.28 -2.45
C THR A 72 -4.07 8.22 -3.93
N HIS A 73 -3.63 7.05 -4.42
CA HIS A 73 -3.56 6.72 -5.85
C HIS A 73 -4.49 5.55 -6.19
N GLU A 74 -4.91 5.44 -7.45
CA GLU A 74 -5.93 4.48 -7.86
C GLU A 74 -5.50 3.03 -7.68
N ASP A 75 -4.23 2.73 -7.83
CA ASP A 75 -3.63 1.41 -7.70
C ASP A 75 -3.36 0.99 -6.24
N HIS A 76 -3.84 1.77 -5.29
CA HIS A 76 -3.86 1.50 -3.85
C HIS A 76 -5.27 1.57 -3.28
N ILE A 77 -6.01 2.64 -3.57
CA ILE A 77 -7.27 2.93 -2.87
C ILE A 77 -8.51 2.36 -3.57
N CYS A 78 -8.51 2.24 -4.91
CA CYS A 78 -9.72 1.84 -5.62
C CYS A 78 -10.12 0.39 -5.28
N GLY A 79 -9.17 -0.55 -5.28
CA GLY A 79 -9.42 -1.91 -4.82
C GLY A 79 -9.72 -2.00 -3.33
N LEU A 80 -9.11 -1.12 -2.50
CA LEU A 80 -9.40 -1.05 -1.08
C LEU A 80 -10.87 -0.68 -0.83
N LEU A 81 -11.43 0.24 -1.62
CA LEU A 81 -12.86 0.58 -1.58
C LEU A 81 -13.74 -0.62 -1.98
N GLU A 82 -13.38 -1.37 -3.01
CA GLU A 82 -14.14 -2.58 -3.41
C GLU A 82 -14.08 -3.66 -2.31
N ALA A 83 -12.92 -3.82 -1.66
CA ALA A 83 -12.80 -4.70 -0.50
C ALA A 83 -13.69 -4.23 0.67
N ALA A 84 -13.73 -2.91 0.94
CA ALA A 84 -14.56 -2.35 1.99
C ALA A 84 -16.07 -2.48 1.73
N ARG A 85 -16.49 -2.45 0.46
CA ARG A 85 -17.89 -2.74 0.08
C ARG A 85 -18.28 -4.18 0.38
N LEU A 86 -17.34 -5.11 0.26
CA LEU A 86 -17.56 -6.53 0.57
C LEU A 86 -17.48 -6.78 2.08
N LEU A 87 -16.44 -6.27 2.73
CA LEU A 87 -16.12 -6.46 4.16
C LEU A 87 -15.71 -5.11 4.76
N PRO A 88 -16.66 -4.31 5.25
CA PRO A 88 -16.35 -3.03 5.88
C PRO A 88 -15.40 -3.19 7.06
N PRO A 89 -14.34 -2.37 7.18
CA PRO A 89 -13.38 -2.50 8.26
C PRO A 89 -13.92 -1.97 9.58
N ALA A 90 -13.40 -2.50 10.70
CA ALA A 90 -13.67 -1.91 12.01
C ALA A 90 -12.88 -0.61 12.24
N GLU A 91 -11.71 -0.49 11.62
CA GLU A 91 -10.88 0.72 11.66
C GLU A 91 -10.23 0.95 10.29
N LEU A 92 -10.15 2.22 9.87
CA LEU A 92 -9.43 2.66 8.66
C LEU A 92 -8.33 3.64 9.07
N TRP A 93 -7.07 3.32 8.73
CA TRP A 93 -5.93 4.21 8.88
C TRP A 93 -5.64 4.95 7.58
N GLN A 94 -5.34 6.23 7.71
CA GLN A 94 -4.98 7.12 6.61
C GLN A 94 -4.29 8.39 7.16
N THR A 95 -3.98 9.39 6.34
CA THR A 95 -3.14 10.53 6.73
C THR A 95 -3.89 11.82 7.03
N LEU A 96 -5.11 12.02 6.48
CA LEU A 96 -5.87 13.26 6.67
C LEU A 96 -6.80 13.17 7.90
N PRO A 97 -6.97 14.27 8.69
CA PRO A 97 -7.87 14.25 9.84
C PRO A 97 -9.33 13.92 9.46
N PRO A 98 -10.06 13.14 10.29
CA PRO A 98 -11.46 12.79 10.00
C PRO A 98 -12.37 14.00 9.78
N ASP A 99 -12.21 15.06 10.57
CA ASP A 99 -13.02 16.29 10.44
C ASP A 99 -12.76 17.02 9.11
N TYR A 100 -11.57 16.80 8.55
CA TYR A 100 -11.21 17.38 7.26
C TYR A 100 -11.90 16.67 6.10
N TYR A 101 -11.78 15.34 5.99
CA TYR A 101 -12.36 14.63 4.84
C TYR A 101 -13.90 14.71 4.79
N ARG A 102 -14.57 14.82 5.95
CA ARG A 102 -16.03 15.01 6.01
C ARG A 102 -16.48 16.31 5.34
N GLY A 103 -15.62 17.32 5.26
CA GLY A 103 -15.86 18.57 4.56
C GLY A 103 -15.63 18.50 3.04
N LEU A 104 -15.00 17.43 2.54
CA LEU A 104 -14.72 17.26 1.12
C LEU A 104 -15.97 16.80 0.37
N ARG A 105 -16.04 17.17 -0.90
CA ARG A 105 -17.10 16.74 -1.84
C ARG A 105 -16.45 16.04 -3.03
N PRO A 106 -17.14 15.10 -3.71
CA PRO A 106 -16.62 14.51 -4.93
C PRO A 106 -16.29 15.58 -5.98
N LEU A 107 -15.14 15.40 -6.62
CA LEU A 107 -14.66 16.23 -7.72
C LEU A 107 -15.20 15.72 -9.06
N ASP A 108 -15.40 16.63 -10.01
CA ASP A 108 -15.87 16.27 -11.34
C ASP A 108 -14.74 15.62 -12.16
N VAL A 109 -14.84 14.32 -12.38
CA VAL A 109 -13.86 13.56 -13.17
C VAL A 109 -13.82 14.00 -14.64
N SER A 110 -14.91 14.59 -15.16
CA SER A 110 -14.94 15.09 -16.53
C SER A 110 -14.08 16.33 -16.76
N ALA A 111 -13.60 16.98 -15.70
CA ALA A 111 -12.64 18.08 -15.77
C ALA A 111 -11.22 17.64 -16.21
N ALA A 112 -10.91 16.34 -16.13
CA ALA A 112 -9.60 15.81 -16.51
C ALA A 112 -9.33 15.98 -18.01
N GLN A 113 -8.08 16.35 -18.33
CA GLN A 113 -7.61 16.51 -19.71
C GLN A 113 -6.75 15.34 -20.20
N ASN A 114 -6.39 14.43 -19.30
CA ASN A 114 -5.60 13.23 -19.60
C ASN A 114 -5.93 12.07 -18.64
N PRO A 115 -5.52 10.84 -18.97
CA PRO A 115 -5.82 9.65 -18.13
C PRO A 115 -5.28 9.74 -16.70
N SER A 116 -4.09 10.30 -16.46
CA SER A 116 -3.51 10.42 -15.11
C SER A 116 -4.39 11.29 -14.23
N GLN A 117 -4.79 12.47 -14.71
CA GLN A 117 -5.71 13.36 -14.00
C GLN A 117 -7.05 12.68 -13.70
N SER A 118 -7.61 11.93 -14.68
CA SER A 118 -8.87 11.21 -14.49
C SER A 118 -8.74 10.14 -13.38
N LYS A 119 -7.65 9.39 -13.38
CA LYS A 119 -7.36 8.37 -12.37
C LYS A 119 -7.20 8.99 -10.98
N PHE A 120 -6.43 10.06 -10.88
CA PHE A 120 -6.22 10.72 -9.59
C PHE A 120 -7.50 11.37 -9.04
N LEU A 121 -8.35 11.98 -9.88
CA LEU A 121 -9.66 12.48 -9.48
C LEU A 121 -10.58 11.36 -8.95
N ARG A 122 -10.58 10.19 -9.59
CA ARG A 122 -11.31 9.02 -9.11
C ARG A 122 -10.78 8.56 -7.74
N ALA A 123 -9.46 8.45 -7.60
CA ALA A 123 -8.83 8.07 -6.34
C ALA A 123 -9.20 9.01 -5.19
N LEU A 124 -9.22 10.34 -5.42
CA LEU A 124 -9.68 11.31 -4.43
C LEU A 124 -11.16 11.12 -4.06
N ASN A 125 -12.02 10.80 -5.03
CA ASN A 125 -13.43 10.50 -4.78
C ASN A 125 -13.63 9.17 -4.04
N ASP A 126 -12.84 8.16 -4.39
CA ASP A 126 -12.87 6.85 -3.74
C ASP A 126 -12.38 6.94 -2.29
N TYR A 127 -11.39 7.81 -2.02
CA TYR A 127 -10.96 8.10 -0.65
C TYR A 127 -12.11 8.64 0.22
N ILE A 128 -12.87 9.63 -0.27
CA ILE A 128 -14.03 10.18 0.45
C ILE A 128 -15.08 9.08 0.68
N THR A 129 -15.31 8.26 -0.34
CA THR A 129 -16.29 7.17 -0.30
C THR A 129 -15.87 6.10 0.70
N LEU A 130 -14.60 5.70 0.71
CA LEU A 130 -14.04 4.70 1.63
C LEU A 130 -14.17 5.14 3.10
N CYS A 131 -13.79 6.40 3.39
CA CYS A 131 -13.92 6.96 4.73
C CYS A 131 -15.39 6.98 5.18
N SER A 132 -16.28 7.49 4.33
CA SER A 132 -17.72 7.58 4.61
C SER A 132 -18.37 6.20 4.79
N LEU A 133 -17.99 5.23 3.97
CA LEU A 133 -18.48 3.85 4.06
C LEU A 133 -18.03 3.19 5.36
N THR A 134 -16.78 3.38 5.76
CA THR A 134 -16.25 2.86 7.03
C THR A 134 -17.09 3.37 8.21
N GLU A 135 -17.34 4.68 8.29
CA GLU A 135 -18.15 5.27 9.37
C GLU A 135 -19.62 4.83 9.32
N ALA A 136 -20.19 4.74 8.12
CA ALA A 136 -21.59 4.31 7.94
C ALA A 136 -21.84 2.89 8.46
N HIS A 137 -20.80 2.03 8.47
CA HIS A 137 -20.86 0.67 9.03
C HIS A 137 -20.37 0.58 10.49
N GLY A 138 -20.19 1.73 11.16
CA GLY A 138 -19.78 1.80 12.57
C GLY A 138 -18.29 1.63 12.80
N GLY A 139 -17.47 1.63 11.75
CA GLY A 139 -16.02 1.65 11.84
C GLY A 139 -15.50 3.05 12.21
N THR A 140 -14.23 3.11 12.57
CA THR A 140 -13.52 4.35 12.96
C THR A 140 -12.50 4.71 11.90
N VAL A 141 -12.45 5.99 11.49
CA VAL A 141 -11.40 6.52 10.62
C VAL A 141 -10.38 7.25 11.47
N ARG A 142 -9.10 6.91 11.33
CA ARG A 142 -8.02 7.47 12.13
C ARG A 142 -6.91 8.01 11.23
N ALA A 143 -6.48 9.25 11.50
CA ALA A 143 -5.29 9.83 10.90
C ALA A 143 -4.05 9.40 11.69
N LEU A 144 -2.99 9.04 10.97
CA LEU A 144 -1.70 8.64 11.53
C LEU A 144 -0.58 9.48 10.96
N HIS A 145 0.49 9.62 11.74
CA HIS A 145 1.73 10.29 11.34
C HIS A 145 2.95 9.67 12.05
N ALA A 146 4.13 10.06 11.64
CA ALA A 146 5.37 9.60 12.25
C ALA A 146 5.39 9.76 13.76
N GLY A 147 5.81 8.71 14.46
CA GLY A 147 5.85 8.62 15.92
C GLY A 147 4.66 7.88 16.54
N ASP A 148 3.59 7.59 15.78
CA ASP A 148 2.53 6.71 16.27
C ASP A 148 3.05 5.27 16.39
N SER A 149 2.81 4.65 17.56
CA SER A 149 3.15 3.25 17.86
C SER A 149 1.91 2.55 18.36
N ILE A 150 1.44 1.53 17.63
CA ILE A 150 0.12 0.95 17.86
C ILE A 150 0.22 -0.57 17.99
N PRO A 151 -0.06 -1.15 19.17
CA PRO A 151 -0.20 -2.59 19.32
C PRO A 151 -1.48 -3.06 18.59
N LEU A 152 -1.32 -3.95 17.61
CA LEU A 152 -2.40 -4.48 16.79
C LEU A 152 -3.03 -5.72 17.40
N CYS A 153 -2.19 -6.66 17.82
CA CYS A 153 -2.59 -7.89 18.47
C CYS A 153 -1.40 -8.44 19.30
N PRO A 154 -1.56 -9.51 20.08
CA PRO A 154 -0.47 -10.03 20.91
C PRO A 154 0.82 -10.32 20.13
N GLY A 155 1.87 -9.56 20.43
CA GLY A 155 3.20 -9.69 19.83
C GLY A 155 3.39 -8.98 18.49
N LEU A 156 2.38 -8.25 17.97
CA LEU A 156 2.46 -7.43 16.76
C LEU A 156 2.23 -5.96 17.10
N CYS A 157 3.20 -5.13 16.74
CA CYS A 157 3.12 -3.67 16.83
C CYS A 157 3.36 -3.05 15.44
N ALA A 158 2.62 -1.98 15.14
CA ALA A 158 2.86 -1.13 13.99
C ALA A 158 3.47 0.20 14.45
N GLU A 159 4.61 0.55 13.87
CA GLU A 159 5.27 1.84 14.04
C GLU A 159 5.08 2.65 12.77
N VAL A 160 4.59 3.88 12.90
CA VAL A 160 4.45 4.82 11.77
C VAL A 160 5.72 5.65 11.67
N LEU A 161 6.47 5.50 10.58
CA LEU A 161 7.74 6.19 10.37
C LEU A 161 7.60 7.46 9.52
N ALA A 162 6.57 7.54 8.68
CA ALA A 162 6.19 8.68 7.85
C ALA A 162 4.69 8.61 7.53
N PRO A 163 4.09 9.72 7.02
CA PRO A 163 4.64 11.06 6.89
C PRO A 163 4.80 11.76 8.25
N SER A 164 5.60 12.81 8.30
CA SER A 164 5.67 13.65 9.49
C SER A 164 4.39 14.46 9.71
N ALA A 165 4.13 14.94 10.92
CA ALA A 165 3.00 15.83 11.17
C ALA A 165 3.03 17.10 10.28
N ALA A 166 4.23 17.57 9.92
CA ALA A 166 4.38 18.69 9.00
C ALA A 166 4.00 18.34 7.57
N ASP A 167 4.33 17.11 7.11
CA ASP A 167 3.92 16.62 5.79
C ASP A 167 2.40 16.40 5.72
N CYS A 168 1.79 15.88 6.81
CA CYS A 168 0.32 15.76 6.90
C CYS A 168 -0.37 17.14 6.80
N ALA A 169 0.17 18.16 7.49
CA ALA A 169 -0.36 19.52 7.41
C ALA A 169 -0.18 20.11 5.99
N ALA A 170 0.94 19.80 5.32
CA ALA A 170 1.16 20.23 3.94
C ALA A 170 0.20 19.53 2.95
N LEU A 171 -0.09 18.25 3.15
CA LEU A 171 -1.09 17.50 2.37
C LEU A 171 -2.48 18.12 2.56
N GLU A 172 -2.89 18.38 3.81
CA GLU A 172 -4.16 19.02 4.14
C GLU A 172 -4.30 20.39 3.46
N GLN A 173 -3.24 21.22 3.53
CA GLN A 173 -3.22 22.53 2.89
C GLN A 173 -3.36 22.42 1.36
N GLN A 174 -2.56 21.57 0.70
CA GLN A 174 -2.60 21.41 -0.75
C GLN A 174 -3.95 20.87 -1.23
N THR A 175 -4.53 19.94 -0.48
CA THR A 175 -5.86 19.42 -0.76
C THR A 175 -6.91 20.52 -0.60
N SER A 176 -6.84 21.35 0.46
CA SER A 176 -7.74 22.48 0.67
C SER A 176 -7.65 23.49 -0.48
N GLU A 177 -6.44 23.80 -0.92
CA GLU A 177 -6.21 24.73 -2.05
C GLU A 177 -6.75 24.18 -3.37
N LEU A 178 -6.68 22.85 -3.58
CA LEU A 178 -7.27 22.19 -4.75
C LEU A 178 -8.80 22.28 -4.72
N TYR A 179 -9.43 21.94 -3.59
CA TYR A 179 -10.88 21.94 -3.45
C TYR A 179 -11.52 23.33 -3.44
N ALA A 180 -10.78 24.37 -3.06
CA ALA A 180 -11.20 25.76 -3.10
C ALA A 180 -11.02 26.42 -4.46
N GLU A 181 -10.28 25.80 -5.40
CA GLU A 181 -9.97 26.40 -6.69
C GLU A 181 -11.19 26.43 -7.62
N THR A 182 -11.43 27.57 -8.25
CA THR A 182 -12.56 27.78 -9.16
C THR A 182 -12.14 28.02 -10.61
N ASP A 183 -10.88 28.41 -10.84
CA ASP A 183 -10.33 28.53 -12.20
C ASP A 183 -9.94 27.14 -12.73
N PRO A 184 -10.48 26.69 -13.87
CA PRO A 184 -10.24 25.34 -14.38
C PRO A 184 -8.77 25.04 -14.68
N ALA A 185 -8.00 26.01 -15.15
CA ALA A 185 -6.59 25.80 -15.49
C ALA A 185 -5.74 25.70 -14.22
N ALA A 186 -5.97 26.57 -13.23
CA ALA A 186 -5.33 26.52 -11.92
C ALA A 186 -5.71 25.24 -11.16
N PHE A 187 -6.96 24.78 -11.27
CA PHE A 187 -7.40 23.51 -10.67
C PHE A 187 -6.57 22.33 -11.22
N LEU A 188 -6.44 22.20 -12.53
CA LEU A 188 -5.65 21.12 -13.14
C LEU A 188 -4.16 21.22 -12.82
N GLN A 189 -3.63 22.42 -12.67
CA GLN A 189 -2.25 22.63 -12.23
C GLN A 189 -2.05 22.14 -10.78
N LYS A 190 -2.94 22.52 -9.85
CA LYS A 190 -2.92 22.07 -8.45
C LYS A 190 -3.12 20.57 -8.35
N LEU A 191 -4.06 20.01 -9.13
CA LEU A 191 -4.29 18.57 -9.18
C LEU A 191 -3.02 17.82 -9.56
N SER A 192 -2.35 18.23 -10.65
CA SER A 192 -1.11 17.58 -11.08
C SER A 192 0.06 17.78 -10.09
N ALA A 193 0.10 18.92 -9.41
CA ALA A 193 1.11 19.18 -8.39
C ALA A 193 0.92 18.32 -7.13
N LEU A 194 -0.33 18.07 -6.73
CA LEU A 194 -0.68 17.18 -5.62
C LEU A 194 -0.38 15.71 -5.99
N ASP A 195 -0.82 15.27 -7.18
CA ASP A 195 -0.57 13.94 -7.75
C ASP A 195 0.94 13.60 -7.73
N ALA A 196 1.78 14.49 -8.24
CA ALA A 196 3.24 14.31 -8.30
C ALA A 196 3.92 14.18 -6.92
N ARG A 197 3.26 14.56 -5.83
CA ARG A 197 3.80 14.48 -4.46
C ARG A 197 3.15 13.38 -3.64
N MET A 198 2.04 12.81 -4.11
CA MET A 198 1.18 11.92 -3.34
C MET A 198 1.95 10.70 -2.80
N ASN A 199 2.86 10.13 -3.58
CA ASN A 199 3.69 9.01 -3.17
C ASN A 199 4.48 9.30 -1.88
N ASN A 200 5.00 10.52 -1.70
CA ASN A 200 5.76 10.92 -0.52
C ASN A 200 4.89 11.30 0.69
N TYR A 201 3.57 11.22 0.54
CA TYR A 201 2.61 11.28 1.65
C TYR A 201 2.16 9.89 2.11
N SER A 202 2.76 8.81 1.59
CA SER A 202 2.48 7.44 2.00
C SER A 202 2.75 7.22 3.48
N LEU A 203 1.86 6.48 4.14
CA LEU A 203 2.16 5.89 5.45
C LEU A 203 3.29 4.86 5.28
N ILE A 204 4.45 5.14 5.86
CA ILE A 204 5.51 4.15 6.01
C ILE A 204 5.27 3.40 7.31
N LEU A 205 4.89 2.15 7.20
CA LEU A 205 4.66 1.28 8.35
C LEU A 205 5.84 0.33 8.55
N ARG A 206 6.34 0.24 9.79
CA ARG A 206 7.18 -0.86 10.24
C ARG A 206 6.36 -1.76 11.15
N LEU A 207 6.24 -3.03 10.78
CA LEU A 207 5.59 -4.04 11.58
C LEU A 207 6.66 -4.83 12.35
N ASP A 208 6.54 -4.86 13.67
CA ASP A 208 7.42 -5.61 14.55
C ASP A 208 6.66 -6.81 15.13
N TYR A 209 7.07 -8.03 14.74
CA TYR A 209 6.45 -9.28 15.23
C TYR A 209 7.50 -10.31 15.62
N GLN A 210 7.56 -10.68 16.91
CA GLN A 210 8.45 -11.73 17.45
C GLN A 210 9.93 -11.57 17.06
N GLY A 211 10.40 -10.32 16.95
CA GLY A 211 11.77 -9.99 16.58
C GLY A 211 12.02 -9.85 15.07
N THR A 212 11.01 -10.09 14.24
CA THR A 212 11.05 -9.81 12.79
C THR A 212 10.47 -8.44 12.52
N ARG A 213 11.17 -7.66 11.69
CA ARG A 213 10.76 -6.33 11.23
C ARG A 213 10.39 -6.37 9.76
N ILE A 214 9.24 -5.80 9.44
CA ILE A 214 8.73 -5.69 8.07
C ILE A 214 8.49 -4.22 7.77
N LEU A 215 9.10 -3.71 6.71
CA LEU A 215 8.96 -2.32 6.27
C LEU A 215 8.06 -2.25 5.03
N LEU A 216 6.94 -1.54 5.17
CA LEU A 216 5.91 -1.34 4.17
C LEU A 216 5.76 0.15 3.89
N PRO A 217 6.44 0.71 2.88
CA PRO A 217 6.52 2.14 2.65
C PRO A 217 5.41 2.70 1.74
N GLY A 218 4.45 1.90 1.29
CA GLY A 218 3.61 2.30 0.17
C GLY A 218 4.48 2.69 -1.03
N ASP A 219 4.17 3.78 -1.67
CA ASP A 219 4.92 4.24 -2.85
C ASP A 219 5.96 5.33 -2.57
N THR A 220 6.37 5.45 -1.29
CA THR A 220 7.42 6.39 -0.93
C THR A 220 8.67 6.18 -1.78
N ASN A 221 9.12 7.24 -2.45
CA ASN A 221 10.39 7.25 -3.15
C ASN A 221 11.54 7.62 -2.20
N ARG A 222 12.81 7.55 -2.70
CA ARG A 222 14.01 7.79 -1.88
C ARG A 222 13.97 9.06 -1.04
N ALA A 223 13.34 10.14 -1.54
CA ALA A 223 13.28 11.41 -0.85
C ALA A 223 12.40 11.36 0.41
N GLY A 224 11.33 10.55 0.40
CA GLY A 224 10.38 10.43 1.51
C GLY A 224 10.96 9.73 2.75
N TYR A 225 12.11 9.03 2.63
CA TYR A 225 12.79 8.45 3.79
C TYR A 225 13.70 9.46 4.52
N GLY A 226 13.82 10.68 3.97
CA GLY A 226 14.62 11.74 4.59
C GLY A 226 14.07 12.12 5.98
N GLY A 227 14.92 12.10 6.99
CA GLY A 227 14.53 12.41 8.37
C GLY A 227 14.18 11.20 9.24
N ILE A 228 14.02 10.00 8.66
CA ILE A 228 13.84 8.76 9.44
C ILE A 228 15.21 8.26 9.90
N ALA A 229 15.34 7.94 11.20
CA ALA A 229 16.59 7.44 11.75
C ALA A 229 16.96 6.06 11.17
N ASP A 230 18.22 5.82 10.86
CA ASP A 230 18.69 4.58 10.22
C ASP A 230 18.31 3.32 11.02
N ALA A 231 18.29 3.39 12.36
CA ALA A 231 17.91 2.29 13.22
C ALA A 231 16.41 1.92 13.10
N GLU A 232 15.57 2.87 12.71
CA GLU A 232 14.13 2.67 12.51
C GLU A 232 13.84 2.04 11.15
N LEU A 233 14.70 2.28 10.15
CA LEU A 233 14.57 1.72 8.81
C LEU A 233 14.96 0.23 8.72
N ARG A 234 15.76 -0.29 9.69
CA ARG A 234 16.17 -1.71 9.63
C ARG A 234 14.99 -2.65 9.60
N ALA A 235 14.98 -3.55 8.59
CA ALA A 235 13.92 -4.52 8.41
C ALA A 235 14.46 -5.82 7.81
N ASP A 236 13.85 -6.94 8.16
CA ASP A 236 14.16 -8.25 7.60
C ASP A 236 13.46 -8.47 6.26
N LEU A 237 12.23 -7.96 6.14
CA LEU A 237 11.44 -7.91 4.90
C LEU A 237 11.17 -6.45 4.52
N PHE A 238 11.47 -6.10 3.30
CA PHE A 238 11.23 -4.78 2.74
C PHE A 238 10.36 -4.89 1.47
N LYS A 239 9.18 -4.27 1.47
CA LYS A 239 8.47 -3.98 0.23
C LYS A 239 9.16 -2.78 -0.41
N VAL A 240 9.70 -2.92 -1.63
CA VAL A 240 10.36 -1.79 -2.27
C VAL A 240 9.35 -0.69 -2.63
N GLY A 241 9.70 0.56 -2.33
CA GLY A 241 8.83 1.71 -2.61
C GLY A 241 8.54 1.89 -4.10
N HIS A 242 7.44 2.54 -4.43
CA HIS A 242 7.06 2.97 -5.77
C HIS A 242 7.20 1.84 -6.81
N HIS A 243 6.66 0.66 -6.50
CA HIS A 243 6.65 -0.54 -7.36
C HIS A 243 8.02 -0.94 -7.91
N GLY A 244 9.11 -0.58 -7.21
CA GLY A 244 10.47 -0.83 -7.69
C GLY A 244 10.90 0.02 -8.88
N GLN A 245 10.29 1.18 -9.11
CA GLN A 245 10.78 2.16 -10.09
C GLN A 245 12.18 2.63 -9.74
N ILE A 246 12.85 3.34 -10.67
CA ILE A 246 14.24 3.78 -10.51
C ILE A 246 14.48 4.67 -9.28
N ASP A 247 13.44 5.31 -8.77
CA ASP A 247 13.47 6.15 -7.57
C ASP A 247 13.00 5.43 -6.29
N GLY A 248 12.56 4.17 -6.38
CA GLY A 248 12.05 3.38 -5.25
C GLY A 248 13.12 2.97 -4.24
N ALA A 249 14.37 2.78 -4.68
CA ALA A 249 15.50 2.49 -3.80
C ALA A 249 16.83 2.93 -4.42
N ASP A 250 17.84 3.16 -3.55
CA ASP A 250 19.24 3.30 -3.93
C ASP A 250 20.13 2.53 -2.96
N ARG A 251 21.43 2.50 -3.23
CA ARG A 251 22.40 1.79 -2.40
C ARG A 251 22.41 2.28 -0.96
N ALA A 252 22.31 3.58 -0.74
CA ALA A 252 22.35 4.16 0.60
C ALA A 252 21.11 3.74 1.43
N LEU A 253 19.91 3.72 0.81
CA LEU A 253 18.69 3.26 1.45
C LEU A 253 18.75 1.75 1.72
N ALA A 254 19.20 0.95 0.75
CA ALA A 254 19.31 -0.50 0.90
C ALA A 254 20.30 -0.88 2.03
N ASP A 255 21.43 -0.19 2.15
CA ASP A 255 22.40 -0.39 3.23
C ASP A 255 21.83 -0.05 4.62
N LYS A 256 20.95 0.97 4.71
CA LYS A 256 20.25 1.33 5.97
C LYS A 256 19.17 0.31 6.36
N ILE A 257 18.36 -0.11 5.42
CA ILE A 257 17.30 -1.11 5.66
C ILE A 257 17.92 -2.49 5.93
N HIS A 258 18.92 -2.86 5.17
CA HIS A 258 19.65 -4.13 5.24
C HIS A 258 18.72 -5.35 5.23
N PRO A 259 17.83 -5.48 4.22
CA PRO A 259 16.82 -6.52 4.18
C PRO A 259 17.43 -7.86 3.78
N SER A 260 16.90 -8.97 4.34
CA SER A 260 17.19 -10.33 3.85
C SER A 260 16.25 -10.73 2.71
N ALA A 261 15.04 -10.16 2.68
CA ALA A 261 14.05 -10.38 1.65
C ALA A 261 13.44 -9.04 1.19
N VAL A 262 13.20 -8.93 -0.12
CA VAL A 262 12.57 -7.77 -0.74
C VAL A 262 11.38 -8.23 -1.56
N VAL A 263 10.24 -7.56 -1.44
CA VAL A 263 9.07 -7.76 -2.30
C VAL A 263 8.91 -6.58 -3.23
N CYS A 264 8.79 -6.87 -4.53
CA CYS A 264 8.43 -5.89 -5.54
C CYS A 264 6.97 -6.11 -5.98
N CYS A 265 6.13 -5.10 -5.79
CA CYS A 265 4.74 -5.10 -6.23
C CYS A 265 4.62 -4.34 -7.55
N ALA A 266 4.94 -5.03 -8.66
CA ALA A 266 4.91 -4.48 -10.01
C ALA A 266 4.27 -5.47 -10.96
N SER A 267 3.60 -4.96 -11.99
CA SER A 267 2.89 -5.82 -12.94
C SER A 267 3.81 -6.51 -13.95
N SER A 268 3.41 -7.70 -14.39
CA SER A 268 4.11 -8.50 -15.41
C SER A 268 4.20 -7.80 -16.77
N ASP A 269 3.30 -6.87 -17.08
CA ASP A 269 3.34 -6.05 -18.31
C ASP A 269 4.25 -4.81 -18.19
N ARG A 270 5.02 -4.68 -17.10
CA ARG A 270 5.94 -3.57 -16.83
C ARG A 270 5.31 -2.19 -16.95
N ARG A 271 4.10 -2.05 -16.49
CA ARG A 271 3.41 -0.77 -16.48
C ARG A 271 4.27 0.31 -15.79
N TYR A 272 4.33 1.50 -16.37
CA TYR A 272 5.17 2.62 -15.90
C TYR A 272 6.67 2.28 -15.74
N ASN A 273 7.18 1.29 -16.50
CA ASN A 273 8.56 0.81 -16.41
C ASN A 273 8.95 0.24 -15.02
N SER A 274 7.96 -0.28 -14.30
CA SER A 274 8.15 -1.02 -13.04
C SER A 274 8.21 -2.54 -13.32
N ALA A 275 8.96 -3.38 -12.61
CA ALA A 275 10.06 -2.94 -11.76
C ALA A 275 11.26 -2.53 -12.62
N HIS A 276 12.00 -1.53 -12.21
CA HIS A 276 13.20 -1.12 -12.97
C HIS A 276 14.36 -2.10 -12.74
N PRO A 277 15.02 -2.61 -13.79
CA PRO A 277 16.10 -3.59 -13.65
C PRO A 277 17.22 -3.12 -12.71
N ASP A 278 17.65 -1.86 -12.82
CA ASP A 278 18.72 -1.32 -11.98
C ASP A 278 18.37 -1.33 -10.49
N THR A 279 17.09 -1.07 -10.14
CA THR A 279 16.62 -1.16 -8.76
C THR A 279 16.66 -2.59 -8.23
N LEU A 280 16.22 -3.56 -9.05
CA LEU A 280 16.23 -4.97 -8.66
C LEU A 280 17.66 -5.51 -8.52
N HIS A 281 18.54 -5.26 -9.50
CA HIS A 281 19.94 -5.67 -9.45
C HIS A 281 20.69 -5.05 -8.27
N LEU A 282 20.40 -3.79 -7.94
CA LEU A 282 20.97 -3.12 -6.77
C LEU A 282 20.58 -3.84 -5.48
N LEU A 283 19.30 -4.17 -5.30
CA LEU A 283 18.80 -4.85 -4.11
C LEU A 283 19.36 -6.27 -3.98
N GLU A 284 19.45 -7.01 -5.09
CA GLU A 284 20.09 -8.32 -5.13
C GLU A 284 21.58 -8.24 -4.78
N ALA A 285 22.30 -7.24 -5.31
CA ALA A 285 23.70 -6.99 -5.02
C ALA A 285 23.95 -6.57 -3.55
N CYS A 286 22.93 -6.13 -2.82
CA CYS A 286 22.97 -5.92 -1.37
C CYS A 286 22.72 -7.22 -0.57
N GLY A 287 22.53 -8.35 -1.23
CA GLY A 287 22.34 -9.67 -0.62
C GLY A 287 20.89 -10.01 -0.28
N ALA A 288 19.93 -9.21 -0.71
CA ALA A 288 18.52 -9.48 -0.50
C ALA A 288 17.99 -10.54 -1.50
N ARG A 289 17.12 -11.42 -1.02
CA ARG A 289 16.36 -12.31 -1.91
C ARG A 289 15.14 -11.56 -2.44
N LEU A 290 14.98 -11.56 -3.77
CA LEU A 290 13.87 -10.88 -4.44
C LEU A 290 12.65 -11.79 -4.54
N TYR A 291 11.48 -11.19 -4.31
CA TYR A 291 10.15 -11.78 -4.48
C TYR A 291 9.25 -10.78 -5.22
N PHE A 292 8.19 -11.28 -5.85
CA PHE A 292 7.31 -10.48 -6.69
C PHE A 292 5.85 -10.78 -6.38
N SER A 293 5.00 -9.75 -6.33
CA SER A 293 3.55 -9.93 -6.19
C SER A 293 2.90 -10.43 -7.47
N ASP A 294 3.42 -10.04 -8.65
CA ASP A 294 3.07 -10.57 -9.97
C ASP A 294 4.31 -11.17 -10.62
N CYS A 295 4.18 -11.90 -11.73
CA CYS A 295 5.31 -12.47 -12.46
C CYS A 295 6.21 -11.35 -13.01
N PRO A 296 7.52 -11.35 -12.73
CA PRO A 296 8.41 -10.33 -13.26
C PRO A 296 8.61 -10.51 -14.77
N CYS A 297 8.61 -9.41 -15.51
CA CYS A 297 8.87 -9.40 -16.96
C CYS A 297 10.34 -9.10 -17.27
N LEU A 298 11.25 -9.81 -16.60
CA LEU A 298 12.70 -9.71 -16.82
C LEU A 298 13.26 -11.10 -17.15
N PRO A 299 14.11 -11.23 -18.19
CA PRO A 299 14.55 -12.54 -18.69
C PRO A 299 15.25 -13.44 -17.67
N GLU A 300 15.90 -12.84 -16.67
CA GLU A 300 16.65 -13.53 -15.62
C GLU A 300 15.85 -13.84 -14.36
N LEU A 301 14.65 -13.27 -14.23
CA LEU A 301 13.82 -13.42 -13.05
C LEU A 301 12.51 -14.12 -13.42
N HIS A 302 12.26 -15.25 -12.79
CA HIS A 302 11.08 -16.06 -13.06
C HIS A 302 10.35 -16.44 -11.79
N THR A 303 9.03 -16.32 -11.83
CA THR A 303 8.11 -16.90 -10.84
C THR A 303 7.06 -17.73 -11.58
N PRO A 304 6.50 -18.78 -10.98
CA PRO A 304 5.32 -19.42 -11.55
C PRO A 304 4.14 -18.44 -11.54
N PRO A 305 3.13 -18.59 -12.39
CA PRO A 305 1.85 -17.92 -12.20
C PRO A 305 1.31 -18.19 -10.80
N HIS A 306 0.82 -17.16 -10.13
CA HIS A 306 0.37 -17.25 -8.74
C HIS A 306 -0.64 -16.16 -8.40
N GLU A 307 -1.61 -16.48 -7.55
CA GLU A 307 -2.56 -15.48 -7.00
C GLU A 307 -1.96 -14.64 -5.89
N ALA A 308 -0.98 -15.18 -5.17
CA ALA A 308 -0.38 -14.49 -4.05
C ALA A 308 1.02 -15.01 -3.71
N LEU A 309 1.83 -14.12 -3.13
CA LEU A 309 3.06 -14.42 -2.42
C LEU A 309 2.79 -14.35 -0.90
N VAL A 310 3.07 -15.42 -0.16
CA VAL A 310 2.79 -15.52 1.26
C VAL A 310 4.08 -15.63 2.06
N PHE A 311 4.24 -14.75 3.04
CA PHE A 311 5.26 -14.86 4.08
C PHE A 311 4.63 -15.36 5.39
N THR A 312 5.28 -16.35 6.00
CA THR A 312 4.93 -16.85 7.34
C THR A 312 6.02 -16.46 8.31
N VAL A 313 5.66 -15.74 9.35
CA VAL A 313 6.56 -15.40 10.46
C VAL A 313 6.23 -16.31 11.64
N GLY A 314 7.15 -17.22 11.94
CA GLY A 314 7.05 -18.17 13.04
C GLY A 314 7.66 -17.68 14.34
N ARG A 315 7.70 -18.57 15.35
CA ARG A 315 8.43 -18.31 16.60
C ARG A 315 9.92 -18.18 16.27
N GLY A 316 10.56 -17.13 16.78
CA GLY A 316 11.97 -16.83 16.54
C GLY A 316 12.22 -15.96 15.28
N GLY A 317 11.17 -15.40 14.68
CA GLY A 317 11.31 -14.43 13.60
C GLY A 317 11.71 -15.01 12.25
N VAL A 318 11.43 -16.28 11.97
CA VAL A 318 11.77 -16.93 10.69
C VAL A 318 10.80 -16.46 9.61
N LEU A 319 11.34 -15.85 8.53
CA LEU A 319 10.63 -15.53 7.31
C LEU A 319 10.72 -16.74 6.35
N ASP A 320 9.56 -17.22 5.89
CA ASP A 320 9.43 -18.18 4.79
C ASP A 320 8.44 -17.62 3.77
N GLY A 321 8.93 -17.37 2.54
CA GLY A 321 8.16 -16.81 1.44
C GLY A 321 7.84 -17.88 0.40
N ARG A 322 6.55 -18.05 0.07
CA ARG A 322 6.09 -19.00 -0.95
C ARG A 322 5.03 -18.40 -1.85
N TYR A 323 5.04 -18.80 -3.11
CA TYR A 323 3.99 -18.48 -4.07
C TYR A 323 2.83 -19.45 -3.92
N LEU A 324 1.60 -18.93 -3.89
CA LEU A 324 0.39 -19.73 -3.94
C LEU A 324 -0.05 -19.85 -5.40
N PRO A 325 -0.31 -21.05 -5.91
CA PRO A 325 -0.82 -21.24 -7.27
C PRO A 325 -2.20 -20.61 -7.43
N GLU A 326 -2.65 -20.47 -8.68
CA GLU A 326 -4.05 -20.20 -8.97
C GLU A 326 -4.97 -21.22 -8.29
N ALA A 327 -6.13 -20.76 -7.80
CA ALA A 327 -7.13 -21.58 -7.14
C ALA A 327 -7.86 -22.51 -8.12
#